data_a705883c8bd160666d3f9dcabc6fa4f0
#
_entry.id   a705883c8bd160666d3f9dcabc6fa4f0
#
_cell.length_a   1.000
_cell.length_b   1.000
_cell.length_c   1.000
_cell.angle_alpha   90.00
_cell.angle_beta   90.00
_cell.angle_gamma   90.00
#
_symmetry.space_group_name_H-M   'P 1'
#
loop_
_entity.id
_entity.type
_entity.pdbx_description
1 polymer ?
#
loop_
_entity_poly.entity_id
_entity_poly.type
_entity_poly.pdbx_seq_one_letter_code
_entity_poly.pdbx_strand_id
1 'polypeptide(L)'
;NSFDSVLITDATKAGKIIYANKAFNRLTGFGVKEVVGKTPRILQGPATDKKVLERLSKALQGGKRFEGSAINYRKNGNPFIMHWRVVPVKVEKNTKVWIAIQREGTAVE
;
A
#
# COMPACT_ATOMS: atom_id res chain seq x y z
N ASN A 1 -10.07 12.04 -1.80
CA ASN A 1 -11.51 11.87 -1.85
C ASN A 1 -11.88 10.54 -1.18
N SER A 2 -13.12 10.45 -0.71
CA SER A 2 -13.62 9.28 0.02
C SER A 2 -13.61 7.99 -0.80
N PHE A 3 -13.44 8.10 -2.11
CA PHE A 3 -13.41 6.94 -3.00
C PHE A 3 -12.03 6.31 -3.12
N ASP A 4 -10.99 7.00 -2.68
CA ASP A 4 -9.64 6.44 -2.72
C ASP A 4 -9.44 5.46 -1.58
N SER A 5 -8.78 4.34 -1.89
CA SER A 5 -8.34 3.40 -0.88
C SER A 5 -7.23 4.02 -0.05
N VAL A 6 -7.37 3.93 1.27
CA VAL A 6 -6.35 4.43 2.21
C VAL A 6 -5.87 3.28 3.08
N LEU A 7 -4.56 3.11 3.13
CA LEU A 7 -3.89 2.11 3.92
C LEU A 7 -2.84 2.82 4.76
N ILE A 8 -2.84 2.55 6.06
CA ILE A 8 -1.82 3.13 6.95
C ILE A 8 -0.99 1.99 7.53
N THR A 9 0.32 2.12 7.43
CA THR A 9 1.25 1.15 8.01
C THR A 9 2.12 1.83 9.05
N ASP A 10 2.62 1.04 10.00
CA ASP A 10 3.59 1.55 10.94
C ASP A 10 4.94 1.77 10.22
N ALA A 11 5.85 2.48 10.87
CA ALA A 11 7.16 2.77 10.30
C ALA A 11 8.22 1.78 10.75
N THR A 12 7.82 0.61 11.23
CA THR A 12 8.76 -0.46 11.54
C THR A 12 9.28 -1.08 10.24
N LYS A 13 10.35 -1.85 10.35
CA LYS A 13 10.93 -2.52 9.20
C LYS A 13 9.92 -3.43 8.50
N ALA A 14 9.02 -4.04 9.26
CA ALA A 14 8.01 -4.93 8.71
C ALA A 14 6.89 -4.19 7.98
N GLY A 15 6.57 -2.95 8.39
CA GLY A 15 5.53 -2.16 7.75
C GLY A 15 4.15 -2.76 7.94
N LYS A 16 3.75 -3.02 9.18
CA LYS A 16 2.46 -3.65 9.42
C LYS A 16 1.30 -2.67 9.24
N ILE A 17 0.24 -3.16 8.65
CA ILE A 17 -0.99 -2.40 8.44
C ILE A 17 -1.65 -2.16 9.78
N ILE A 18 -1.94 -0.88 10.08
CA ILE A 18 -2.66 -0.49 11.30
C ILE A 18 -4.05 0.06 11.01
N TYR A 19 -4.32 0.41 9.74
CA TYR A 19 -5.62 0.93 9.35
C TYR A 19 -5.84 0.73 7.86
N ALA A 20 -7.07 0.44 7.47
CA ALA A 20 -7.52 0.44 6.09
C ALA A 20 -8.97 0.94 6.06
N ASN A 21 -9.32 1.72 5.05
CA ASN A 21 -10.69 2.22 4.94
C ASN A 21 -11.58 1.29 4.12
N LYS A 22 -12.86 1.61 4.02
CA LYS A 22 -13.82 0.79 3.27
C LYS A 22 -13.48 0.73 1.78
N ALA A 23 -12.93 1.80 1.23
CA ALA A 23 -12.53 1.80 -0.18
C ALA A 23 -11.43 0.77 -0.44
N PHE A 24 -10.55 0.51 0.53
CA PHE A 24 -9.56 -0.54 0.43
C PHE A 24 -10.23 -1.92 0.25
N ASN A 25 -11.30 -2.17 1.01
CA ASN A 25 -12.04 -3.43 0.88
C ASN A 25 -12.68 -3.53 -0.51
N ARG A 26 -13.29 -2.45 -0.99
CA ARG A 26 -13.89 -2.44 -2.33
C ARG A 26 -12.84 -2.66 -3.42
N LEU A 27 -11.67 -2.06 -3.27
CA LEU A 27 -10.60 -2.18 -4.26
C LEU A 27 -9.98 -3.58 -4.28
N THR A 28 -9.69 -4.13 -3.11
CA THR A 28 -8.86 -5.34 -3.00
C THR A 28 -9.64 -6.61 -2.67
N GLY A 29 -10.85 -6.46 -2.15
CA GLY A 29 -11.63 -7.60 -1.64
C GLY A 29 -11.23 -8.06 -0.26
N PHE A 30 -10.13 -7.56 0.29
CA PHE A 30 -9.72 -7.91 1.65
C PHE A 30 -10.51 -7.12 2.68
N GLY A 31 -10.99 -7.80 3.72
CA GLY A 31 -11.67 -7.15 4.82
C GLY A 31 -10.70 -6.33 5.66
N VAL A 32 -11.19 -5.18 6.13
CA VAL A 32 -10.35 -4.27 6.93
C VAL A 32 -9.78 -4.99 8.16
N LYS A 33 -10.62 -5.77 8.85
CA LYS A 33 -10.18 -6.47 10.06
C LYS A 33 -9.17 -7.58 9.79
N GLU A 34 -9.24 -8.20 8.60
CA GLU A 34 -8.32 -9.31 8.32
C GLU A 34 -6.93 -8.84 7.92
N VAL A 35 -6.77 -7.58 7.50
CA VAL A 35 -5.46 -7.10 7.05
C VAL A 35 -4.66 -6.40 8.16
N VAL A 36 -5.31 -5.92 9.21
CA VAL A 36 -4.61 -5.26 10.31
C VAL A 36 -3.61 -6.24 10.93
N GLY A 37 -2.37 -5.80 11.10
CA GLY A 37 -1.28 -6.64 11.59
C GLY A 37 -0.51 -7.39 10.51
N LYS A 38 -1.03 -7.41 9.29
CA LYS A 38 -0.32 -7.99 8.14
C LYS A 38 0.42 -6.90 7.40
N THR A 39 1.26 -7.28 6.45
CA THR A 39 1.98 -6.31 5.62
C THR A 39 1.32 -6.20 4.25
N PRO A 40 1.56 -5.09 3.52
CA PRO A 40 1.00 -4.94 2.18
C PRO A 40 1.46 -6.00 1.17
N ARG A 41 2.41 -6.85 1.54
CA ARG A 41 2.85 -7.96 0.69
C ARG A 41 1.71 -8.91 0.32
N ILE A 42 0.62 -8.90 1.11
CA ILE A 42 -0.55 -9.73 0.78
C ILE A 42 -1.15 -9.37 -0.58
N LEU A 43 -0.87 -8.17 -1.09
CA LEU A 43 -1.36 -7.72 -2.39
C LEU A 43 -0.42 -8.09 -3.54
N GLN A 44 0.80 -8.55 -3.24
CA GLN A 44 1.79 -8.85 -4.26
C GLN A 44 1.61 -10.28 -4.78
N GLY A 45 2.09 -10.52 -5.99
CA GLY A 45 2.04 -11.82 -6.62
C GLY A 45 3.03 -11.93 -7.77
N PRO A 46 2.91 -12.99 -8.58
CA PRO A 46 3.93 -13.33 -9.58
C PRO A 46 4.26 -12.21 -10.57
N ALA A 47 3.28 -11.41 -10.98
CA ALA A 47 3.49 -10.36 -11.98
C ALA A 47 3.82 -9.00 -11.36
N THR A 48 3.92 -8.89 -10.05
CA THR A 48 4.28 -7.63 -9.41
C THR A 48 5.72 -7.27 -9.74
N ASP A 49 5.93 -6.09 -10.32
CA ASP A 49 7.26 -5.66 -10.78
C ASP A 49 8.18 -5.42 -9.60
N LYS A 50 9.24 -6.21 -9.51
CA LYS A 50 10.22 -6.12 -8.42
C LYS A 50 10.98 -4.81 -8.42
N LYS A 51 11.18 -4.20 -9.60
CA LYS A 51 11.88 -2.92 -9.70
C LYS A 51 11.09 -1.81 -9.03
N VAL A 52 9.76 -1.83 -9.19
CA VAL A 52 8.89 -0.87 -8.52
C VAL A 52 8.95 -1.07 -7.01
N LEU A 53 8.93 -2.33 -6.54
CA LEU A 53 9.02 -2.62 -5.12
C LEU A 53 10.36 -2.21 -4.52
N GLU A 54 11.46 -2.37 -5.28
CA GLU A 54 12.77 -1.91 -4.83
C GLU A 54 12.81 -0.39 -4.69
N ARG A 55 12.22 0.32 -5.65
CA ARG A 55 12.12 1.78 -5.61
C ARG A 55 11.29 2.23 -4.41
N LEU A 56 10.19 1.54 -4.13
CA LEU A 56 9.40 1.79 -2.94
C LEU A 56 10.23 1.60 -1.67
N SER A 57 10.90 0.46 -1.56
CA SER A 57 11.71 0.14 -0.39
C SER A 57 12.78 1.20 -0.12
N LYS A 58 13.48 1.64 -1.16
CA LYS A 58 14.50 2.69 -1.03
C LYS A 58 13.89 4.01 -0.55
N ALA A 59 12.73 4.38 -1.09
CA ALA A 59 12.05 5.61 -0.67
C ALA A 59 11.68 5.54 0.81
N LEU A 60 11.10 4.41 1.23
CA LEU A 60 10.72 4.24 2.64
C LEU A 60 11.92 4.28 3.57
N GLN A 61 13.02 3.61 3.20
CA GLN A 61 14.24 3.63 3.99
C GLN A 61 14.81 5.05 4.13
N GLY A 62 14.68 5.85 3.09
CA GLY A 62 15.13 7.24 3.11
C GLY A 62 14.13 8.22 3.70
N GLY A 63 12.99 7.75 4.19
CA GLY A 63 11.96 8.64 4.72
C GLY A 63 11.31 9.53 3.67
N LYS A 64 11.30 9.09 2.42
CA LYS A 64 10.84 9.89 1.28
C LYS A 64 9.51 9.39 0.75
N ARG A 65 8.80 10.28 0.07
CA ARG A 65 7.57 9.93 -0.63
C ARG A 65 7.85 8.97 -1.77
N PHE A 66 6.82 8.21 -2.11
CA PHE A 66 6.85 7.30 -3.25
C PHE A 66 5.58 7.46 -4.07
N GLU A 67 5.71 7.29 -5.37
CA GLU A 67 4.56 7.18 -6.27
C GLU A 67 4.91 6.17 -7.34
N GLY A 68 3.98 5.24 -7.63
CA GLY A 68 4.23 4.23 -8.64
C GLY A 68 2.99 3.42 -8.98
N SER A 69 3.14 2.56 -9.97
CA SER A 69 2.11 1.66 -10.43
C SER A 69 2.70 0.27 -10.65
N ALA A 70 1.94 -0.74 -10.26
CA ALA A 70 2.36 -2.12 -10.45
C ALA A 70 1.14 -3.03 -10.41
N ILE A 71 1.30 -4.25 -10.91
CA ILE A 71 0.25 -5.25 -10.79
C ILE A 71 0.21 -5.76 -9.36
N ASN A 72 -0.97 -5.73 -8.78
CA ASN A 72 -1.28 -6.32 -7.49
C ASN A 72 -2.43 -7.30 -7.67
N TYR A 73 -2.80 -8.00 -6.62
CA TYR A 73 -3.81 -9.06 -6.70
C TYR A 73 -4.87 -8.85 -5.66
N ARG A 74 -6.14 -8.97 -6.09
CA ARG A 74 -7.28 -8.93 -5.17
C ARG A 74 -7.31 -10.24 -4.37
N LYS A 75 -8.12 -10.26 -3.32
CA LYS A 75 -8.25 -11.45 -2.47
C LYS A 75 -8.63 -12.71 -3.28
N ASN A 76 -9.43 -12.54 -4.32
CA ASN A 76 -9.84 -13.67 -5.17
C ASN A 76 -8.75 -14.13 -6.16
N GLY A 77 -7.57 -13.52 -6.12
CA GLY A 77 -6.47 -13.87 -7.01
C GLY A 77 -6.43 -13.12 -8.34
N ASN A 78 -7.43 -12.29 -8.62
CA ASN A 78 -7.45 -11.55 -9.88
C ASN A 78 -6.45 -10.41 -9.86
N PRO A 79 -5.59 -10.30 -10.89
CA PRO A 79 -4.64 -9.20 -10.97
C PRO A 79 -5.36 -7.90 -11.36
N PHE A 80 -4.79 -6.79 -10.90
CA PHE A 80 -5.22 -5.46 -11.33
C PHE A 80 -4.03 -4.51 -11.25
N ILE A 81 -4.11 -3.41 -11.99
CA ILE A 81 -3.07 -2.39 -11.93
C ILE A 81 -3.41 -1.47 -10.77
N MET A 82 -2.52 -1.38 -9.81
CA MET A 82 -2.65 -0.44 -8.71
C MET A 82 -1.72 0.73 -8.93
N HIS A 83 -2.27 1.94 -8.83
CA HIS A 83 -1.49 3.17 -8.72
C HIS A 83 -1.56 3.62 -7.28
N TRP A 84 -0.40 3.95 -6.67
CA TRP A 84 -0.43 4.40 -5.28
C TRP A 84 0.66 5.41 -4.99
N ARG A 85 0.37 6.22 -3.99
CA ARG A 85 1.31 7.18 -3.42
C ARG A 85 1.46 6.88 -1.96
N VAL A 86 2.68 7.00 -1.45
CA VAL A 86 2.98 6.75 -0.04
C VAL A 86 3.68 7.98 0.51
N VAL A 87 3.20 8.46 1.63
CA VAL A 87 3.81 9.62 2.30
C VAL A 87 4.06 9.30 3.77
N PRO A 88 5.17 9.78 4.33
CA PRO A 88 5.40 9.64 5.76
C PRO A 88 4.65 10.74 6.51
N VAL A 89 4.05 10.38 7.64
CA VAL A 89 3.35 11.34 8.49
C VAL A 89 3.82 11.13 9.93
N LYS A 90 4.24 12.21 10.57
CA LYS A 90 4.60 12.19 11.97
C LYS A 90 3.32 12.42 12.78
N VAL A 91 2.94 11.44 13.60
CA VAL A 91 1.70 11.52 14.37
C VAL A 91 1.94 12.02 15.78
N GLU A 92 3.13 11.74 16.33
CA GLU A 92 3.54 12.21 17.66
C GLU A 92 5.05 12.40 17.64
N LYS A 93 5.58 12.96 18.73
CA LYS A 93 7.01 13.06 18.91
C LYS A 93 7.62 11.65 18.81
N ASN A 94 8.45 11.41 17.84
CA ASN A 94 9.13 10.14 17.59
C ASN A 94 8.24 9.02 17.01
N THR A 95 6.97 9.29 16.69
CA THR A 95 6.10 8.29 16.07
C THR A 95 5.80 8.69 14.63
N LYS A 96 6.04 7.78 13.71
CA LYS A 96 5.81 7.99 12.28
C LYS A 96 4.96 6.85 11.75
N VAL A 97 4.10 7.17 10.78
CA VAL A 97 3.35 6.19 10.02
C VAL A 97 3.51 6.49 8.54
N TRP A 98 3.21 5.50 7.70
CA TRP A 98 3.14 5.67 6.25
C TRP A 98 1.69 5.61 5.83
N ILE A 99 1.28 6.60 5.03
CA ILE A 99 -0.08 6.62 4.48
C ILE A 99 0.02 6.34 2.98
N ALA A 100 -0.64 5.28 2.55
CA ALA A 100 -0.73 4.90 1.14
C ALA A 100 -2.11 5.23 0.63
N ILE A 101 -2.18 6.01 -0.46
CA ILE A 101 -3.42 6.31 -1.16
C ILE A 101 -3.38 5.52 -2.45
N GLN A 102 -4.35 4.65 -2.65
CA GLN A 102 -4.34 3.63 -3.69
C GLN A 102 -5.58 3.74 -4.55
N ARG A 103 -5.41 3.47 -5.84
CA ARG A 103 -6.53 3.39 -6.77
C ARG A 103 -6.20 2.40 -7.88
N GLU A 104 -7.23 1.93 -8.56
CA GLU A 104 -7.02 1.13 -9.76
C GLU A 104 -6.56 2.05 -10.88
N GLY A 105 -5.46 1.68 -11.54
CA GLY A 105 -4.89 2.43 -12.63
C GLY A 105 -5.18 1.79 -13.98
N THR A 106 -4.76 2.47 -15.03
CA THR A 106 -4.98 2.01 -16.40
C THR A 106 -3.69 1.57 -17.10
N ALA A 107 -2.53 1.83 -16.50
CA ALA A 107 -1.24 1.44 -17.08
C ALA A 107 -0.20 1.28 -15.98
N VAL A 108 0.70 0.31 -16.16
CA VAL A 108 1.88 0.15 -15.29
C VAL A 108 2.98 1.09 -15.77
N GLU A 109 3.95 1.33 -14.89
CA GLU A 109 5.15 2.12 -15.21
C GLU A 109 6.09 1.37 -16.14
#